data_06987b37d24799e12c66a87ea83a96b7
#
_entry.id   06987b37d24799e12c66a87ea83a96b7
#
_cell.length_a   1.000
_cell.length_b   1.000
_cell.length_c   1.000
_cell.angle_alpha   90.00
_cell.angle_beta   90.00
_cell.angle_gamma   90.00
#
_symmetry.space_group_name_H-M   'P 1'
#
loop_
_entity.id
_entity.type
_entity.pdbx_description
1 polymer ?
#
loop_
_entity_poly.entity_id
_entity_poly.type
_entity_poly.pdbx_seq_one_letter_code
_entity_poly.pdbx_strand_id
1 'polypeptide(L)'
;MKKLLLTLFALGTLFLTGCFSYHEDSIFFCNIMNLDKNQKTYLEIDGIRTNPDEKLRLFSNGGHFSGYSLPDNSNVTIYWTVIDGNKIPWSAYYSKEWRMKMVADGTAKNCVKTVEIKKPRNFAGGIMFYFYSGTVGVAYEVNVKGKEFPVYVDENGNFFDETSIDTLNRLMQNVPEEDLLPWKRKKGK
;
A
#
# COMPACT_ATOMS: atom_id res chain seq x y z
N MET A 1 -50.42 19.19 -23.04
CA MET A 1 -50.16 18.49 -21.77
C MET A 1 -49.38 17.16 -21.93
N LYS A 2 -49.69 16.26 -22.88
CA LYS A 2 -48.97 15.00 -23.04
C LYS A 2 -47.48 15.16 -23.41
N LYS A 3 -47.08 16.15 -24.21
CA LYS A 3 -45.68 16.40 -24.57
C LYS A 3 -44.83 16.93 -23.39
N LEU A 4 -45.43 17.70 -22.46
CA LEU A 4 -44.73 18.20 -21.28
C LEU A 4 -44.44 17.11 -20.28
N LEU A 5 -45.35 16.12 -20.16
CA LEU A 5 -45.19 14.97 -19.28
C LEU A 5 -44.07 14.03 -19.75
N LEU A 6 -43.95 13.85 -21.07
CA LEU A 6 -42.84 13.02 -21.63
C LEU A 6 -41.47 13.64 -21.43
N THR A 7 -41.37 14.99 -21.53
CA THR A 7 -40.09 15.68 -21.30
C THR A 7 -39.66 15.65 -19.84
N LEU A 8 -40.60 15.75 -18.90
CA LEU A 8 -40.33 15.60 -17.48
C LEU A 8 -39.90 14.18 -17.11
N PHE A 9 -40.49 13.16 -17.76
CA PHE A 9 -40.11 11.76 -17.54
C PHE A 9 -38.71 11.46 -18.10
N ALA A 10 -38.34 12.02 -19.25
CA ALA A 10 -37.01 11.87 -19.84
C ALA A 10 -35.92 12.60 -19.04
N LEU A 11 -36.21 13.77 -18.45
CA LEU A 11 -35.29 14.42 -17.50
C LEU A 11 -35.15 13.66 -16.19
N GLY A 12 -36.25 13.11 -15.66
CA GLY A 12 -36.23 12.31 -14.43
C GLY A 12 -35.40 11.03 -14.55
N THR A 13 -35.41 10.38 -15.70
CA THR A 13 -34.59 9.17 -15.93
C THR A 13 -33.11 9.49 -16.13
N LEU A 14 -32.75 10.65 -16.64
CA LEU A 14 -31.36 11.11 -16.70
C LEU A 14 -30.74 11.41 -15.33
N PHE A 15 -31.54 11.81 -14.35
CA PHE A 15 -31.06 12.02 -12.97
C PHE A 15 -30.97 10.71 -12.17
N LEU A 16 -31.67 9.64 -12.55
CA LEU A 16 -31.65 8.37 -11.85
C LEU A 16 -30.54 7.42 -12.32
N THR A 17 -29.91 7.68 -13.49
CA THR A 17 -28.75 6.90 -13.96
C THR A 17 -27.42 7.43 -13.45
N GLY A 18 -27.42 8.51 -12.69
CA GLY A 18 -26.26 9.09 -12.04
C GLY A 18 -25.99 8.53 -10.64
N CYS A 19 -26.39 7.31 -10.34
CA CYS A 19 -25.73 6.56 -9.27
C CYS A 19 -24.30 6.28 -9.73
N PHE A 20 -23.42 7.27 -9.56
CA PHE A 20 -22.00 7.01 -9.46
C PHE A 20 -21.87 6.00 -8.32
N SER A 21 -21.75 4.73 -8.64
CA SER A 21 -21.18 3.77 -7.71
C SER A 21 -19.76 4.25 -7.48
N TYR A 22 -19.55 5.01 -6.42
CA TYR A 22 -18.23 5.20 -5.84
C TYR A 22 -17.77 3.79 -5.47
N HIS A 23 -17.04 3.15 -6.37
CA HIS A 23 -16.30 1.95 -6.03
C HIS A 23 -15.16 2.40 -5.11
N GLU A 24 -15.40 2.26 -3.84
CA GLU A 24 -14.38 2.43 -2.83
C GLU A 24 -13.36 1.32 -3.01
N ASP A 25 -12.09 1.71 -3.13
CA ASP A 25 -11.00 0.74 -3.16
C ASP A 25 -10.78 0.18 -1.75
N SER A 26 -10.50 -1.10 -1.66
CA SER A 26 -10.00 -1.73 -0.43
C SER A 26 -8.47 -1.61 -0.42
N ILE A 27 -7.92 -0.82 0.51
CA ILE A 27 -6.48 -0.61 0.61
C ILE A 27 -5.90 -1.46 1.73
N PHE A 28 -4.87 -2.22 1.42
CA PHE A 28 -4.16 -3.10 2.35
C PHE A 28 -2.70 -2.70 2.48
N PHE A 29 -2.12 -2.94 3.66
CA PHE A 29 -0.70 -2.78 3.91
C PHE A 29 -0.10 -4.12 4.34
N CYS A 30 0.90 -4.59 3.62
CA CYS A 30 1.54 -5.88 3.86
C CYS A 30 3.04 -5.69 4.15
N ASN A 31 3.51 -6.18 5.28
CA ASN A 31 4.94 -6.25 5.59
C ASN A 31 5.50 -7.61 5.18
N ILE A 32 5.92 -7.74 3.93
CA ILE A 32 6.43 -9.00 3.37
C ILE A 32 7.80 -9.41 3.96
N MET A 33 8.51 -8.49 4.63
CA MET A 33 9.80 -8.79 5.25
C MET A 33 9.72 -9.86 6.34
N ASN A 34 8.57 -10.00 6.99
CA ASN A 34 8.37 -10.99 8.06
C ASN A 34 8.26 -12.43 7.54
N LEU A 35 8.25 -12.66 6.22
CA LEU A 35 8.38 -13.99 5.63
C LEU A 35 9.79 -14.56 5.82
N ASP A 36 10.81 -13.72 5.96
CA ASP A 36 12.14 -14.14 6.39
C ASP A 36 12.13 -14.43 7.90
N LYS A 37 12.12 -15.72 8.27
CA LYS A 37 12.07 -16.18 9.67
C LYS A 37 13.22 -15.65 10.54
N ASN A 38 14.32 -15.26 9.92
CA ASN A 38 15.49 -14.72 10.61
C ASN A 38 15.37 -13.21 10.86
N GLN A 39 14.28 -12.59 10.42
CA GLN A 39 14.12 -11.16 10.46
C GLN A 39 12.77 -10.76 11.01
N LYS A 40 12.77 -10.16 12.19
CA LYS A 40 11.60 -9.50 12.74
C LYS A 40 11.68 -8.02 12.42
N THR A 41 10.74 -7.53 11.64
CA THR A 41 10.59 -6.11 11.36
C THR A 41 9.22 -5.64 11.80
N TYR A 42 9.17 -4.45 12.38
CA TYR A 42 7.92 -3.74 12.62
C TYR A 42 7.78 -2.62 11.62
N LEU A 43 6.56 -2.44 11.14
CA LEU A 43 6.20 -1.44 10.18
C LEU A 43 5.21 -0.47 10.84
N GLU A 44 5.54 0.81 10.85
CA GLU A 44 4.61 1.88 11.18
C GLU A 44 4.34 2.73 9.96
N ILE A 45 3.10 2.79 9.54
CA ILE A 45 2.66 3.65 8.45
C ILE A 45 2.38 5.04 9.04
N ASP A 46 3.22 6.01 8.72
CA ASP A 46 3.06 7.39 9.21
C ASP A 46 1.93 8.11 8.46
N GLY A 47 1.70 7.75 7.20
CA GLY A 47 0.59 8.25 6.40
C GLY A 47 0.84 8.20 4.91
N ILE A 48 -0.20 8.56 4.14
CA ILE A 48 -0.13 8.70 2.68
C ILE A 48 -0.60 10.08 2.24
N ARG A 49 -0.12 10.51 1.06
CA ARG A 49 -0.59 11.72 0.34
C ARG A 49 -0.85 11.37 -1.11
N THR A 50 -1.96 11.82 -1.63
CA THR A 50 -2.27 11.75 -3.07
C THR A 50 -1.92 13.05 -3.80
N ASN A 51 -1.74 14.14 -3.04
CA ASN A 51 -1.32 15.44 -3.54
C ASN A 51 -0.30 16.04 -2.55
N PRO A 52 0.82 16.66 -3.02
CA PRO A 52 1.80 17.32 -2.16
C PRO A 52 1.21 18.37 -1.22
N ASP A 53 0.13 19.04 -1.63
CA ASP A 53 -0.53 20.08 -0.85
C ASP A 53 -1.54 19.55 0.18
N GLU A 54 -1.85 18.25 0.14
CA GLU A 54 -2.73 17.62 1.12
C GLU A 54 -2.02 17.40 2.47
N LYS A 55 -2.80 17.53 3.55
CA LYS A 55 -2.34 17.09 4.86
C LYS A 55 -2.09 15.59 4.82
N LEU A 56 -1.00 15.17 5.47
CA LEU A 56 -0.70 13.75 5.64
C LEU A 56 -1.91 13.07 6.29
N ARG A 57 -2.49 12.09 5.61
CA ARG A 57 -3.55 11.26 6.19
C ARG A 57 -2.89 10.22 7.06
N LEU A 58 -3.09 10.34 8.36
CA LEU A 58 -2.58 9.41 9.35
C LEU A 58 -3.43 8.15 9.33
N PHE A 59 -2.79 7.01 9.38
CA PHE A 59 -3.44 5.72 9.55
C PHE A 59 -3.17 5.20 10.97
N SER A 60 -4.20 4.72 11.64
CA SER A 60 -4.02 3.95 12.85
C SER A 60 -3.56 2.54 12.49
N ASN A 61 -2.62 1.99 13.24
CA ASN A 61 -2.05 0.66 13.07
C ASN A 61 -3.12 -0.42 12.90
N GLY A 62 -3.34 -0.87 11.67
CA GLY A 62 -4.32 -1.91 11.39
C GLY A 62 -4.71 -2.02 9.93
N GLY A 63 -3.85 -2.44 9.14
CA GLY A 63 -3.87 -3.26 7.92
C GLY A 63 -4.93 -3.07 6.83
N HIS A 64 -6.12 -2.54 7.09
CA HIS A 64 -7.20 -2.50 6.09
C HIS A 64 -7.96 -1.17 6.12
N PHE A 65 -8.15 -0.56 4.96
CA PHE A 65 -8.98 0.63 4.78
C PHE A 65 -10.01 0.39 3.69
N SER A 66 -11.27 0.58 4.04
CA SER A 66 -12.40 0.74 3.11
C SER A 66 -12.81 2.22 3.09
N GLY A 67 -13.38 2.66 2.00
CA GLY A 67 -13.92 4.03 1.89
C GLY A 67 -12.96 5.06 1.31
N TYR A 68 -11.89 4.64 0.66
CA TYR A 68 -10.94 5.53 0.02
C TYR A 68 -10.68 5.10 -1.42
N SER A 69 -10.98 5.96 -2.38
CA SER A 69 -10.67 5.70 -3.78
C SER A 69 -9.34 6.35 -4.16
N LEU A 70 -8.42 5.55 -4.66
CA LEU A 70 -7.21 6.04 -5.32
C LEU A 70 -7.48 6.14 -6.82
N PRO A 71 -7.42 7.36 -7.39
CA PRO A 71 -7.63 7.52 -8.83
C PRO A 71 -6.59 6.74 -9.63
N ASP A 72 -7.00 6.16 -10.77
CA ASP A 72 -6.06 5.58 -11.72
C ASP A 72 -5.13 6.65 -12.29
N ASN A 73 -3.90 6.29 -12.61
CA ASN A 73 -2.82 7.19 -13.05
C ASN A 73 -2.49 8.33 -12.05
N SER A 74 -2.77 8.11 -10.78
CA SER A 74 -2.39 9.04 -9.71
C SER A 74 -1.09 8.63 -9.03
N ASN A 75 -0.38 9.61 -8.46
CA ASN A 75 0.79 9.38 -7.63
C ASN A 75 0.39 9.38 -6.16
N VAL A 76 0.85 8.36 -5.43
CA VAL A 76 0.66 8.26 -3.99
C VAL A 76 2.00 8.25 -3.30
N THR A 77 2.24 9.22 -2.42
CA THR A 77 3.44 9.27 -1.59
C THR A 77 3.15 8.66 -0.23
N ILE A 78 3.93 7.66 0.14
CA ILE A 78 3.76 6.89 1.37
C ILE A 78 4.94 7.20 2.29
N TYR A 79 4.63 7.45 3.57
CA TYR A 79 5.59 7.70 4.64
C TYR A 79 5.46 6.61 5.68
N TRP A 80 6.58 5.95 6.01
CA TRP A 80 6.59 4.87 7.00
C TRP A 80 7.93 4.74 7.69
N THR A 81 7.92 4.03 8.81
CA THR A 81 9.13 3.68 9.56
C THR A 81 9.24 2.18 9.65
N VAL A 82 10.40 1.63 9.30
CA VAL A 82 10.75 0.21 9.48
C VAL A 82 11.69 0.10 10.67
N ILE A 83 11.41 -0.84 11.56
CA ILE A 83 12.13 -0.98 12.83
C ILE A 83 12.69 -2.41 12.94
N ASP A 84 13.95 -2.55 13.39
CA ASP A 84 14.58 -3.84 13.66
C ASP A 84 13.98 -4.47 14.93
N GLY A 85 13.02 -5.37 14.72
CA GLY A 85 12.31 -6.04 15.82
C GLY A 85 13.18 -6.95 16.68
N ASN A 86 14.39 -7.30 16.23
CA ASN A 86 15.32 -8.08 17.04
C ASN A 86 16.00 -7.26 18.13
N LYS A 87 15.94 -5.93 18.02
CA LYS A 87 16.57 -4.99 18.96
C LYS A 87 15.60 -4.29 19.91
N ILE A 88 14.30 -4.56 19.77
CA ILE A 88 13.28 -3.88 20.56
C ILE A 88 12.91 -4.72 21.77
N PRO A 89 12.99 -4.16 23.01
CA PRO A 89 12.37 -4.80 24.16
C PRO A 89 10.84 -4.75 24.03
N TRP A 90 10.16 -5.84 24.27
CA TRP A 90 8.71 -6.04 24.16
C TRP A 90 7.84 -5.05 24.97
N SER A 91 8.46 -4.28 25.88
CA SER A 91 7.79 -3.33 26.77
C SER A 91 7.86 -1.87 26.30
N ALA A 92 8.48 -1.60 25.16
CA ALA A 92 8.63 -0.23 24.68
C ALA A 92 7.37 0.25 23.96
N TYR A 93 6.61 1.13 24.61
CA TYR A 93 5.60 1.95 23.97
C TYR A 93 6.29 2.92 23.01
N TYR A 94 5.88 2.93 21.73
CA TYR A 94 6.49 3.75 20.69
C TYR A 94 6.08 5.22 20.83
N SER A 95 6.80 5.98 21.64
CA SER A 95 6.69 7.44 21.59
C SER A 95 7.46 7.99 20.39
N LYS A 96 7.12 9.20 19.96
CA LYS A 96 7.83 9.91 18.88
C LYS A 96 9.32 10.05 19.18
N GLU A 97 9.66 10.34 20.45
CA GLU A 97 11.03 10.50 20.93
C GLU A 97 11.81 9.18 20.82
N TRP A 98 11.17 8.09 21.16
CA TRP A 98 11.76 6.75 21.03
C TRP A 98 12.07 6.40 19.57
N ARG A 99 11.16 6.70 18.65
CA ARG A 99 11.35 6.51 17.23
C ARG A 99 12.54 7.31 16.70
N MET A 100 12.64 8.59 17.07
CA MET A 100 13.79 9.44 16.69
C MET A 100 15.11 8.85 17.16
N LYS A 101 15.17 8.32 18.40
CA LYS A 101 16.36 7.65 18.94
C LYS A 101 16.70 6.40 18.14
N MET A 102 15.73 5.55 17.83
CA MET A 102 15.94 4.34 17.01
C MET A 102 16.43 4.64 15.60
N VAL A 103 15.98 5.74 14.99
CA VAL A 103 16.50 6.18 13.71
C VAL A 103 17.95 6.65 13.85
N ALA A 104 18.26 7.40 14.90
CA ALA A 104 19.62 7.92 15.14
C ALA A 104 20.64 6.81 15.42
N ASP A 105 20.25 5.73 16.10
CA ASP A 105 21.12 4.59 16.39
C ASP A 105 21.11 3.48 15.32
N GLY A 106 20.34 3.66 14.24
CA GLY A 106 20.25 2.72 13.13
C GLY A 106 19.37 1.49 13.40
N THR A 107 18.60 1.48 14.48
CA THR A 107 17.61 0.44 14.78
C THR A 107 16.33 0.60 13.95
N ALA A 108 16.05 1.82 13.48
CA ALA A 108 14.93 2.12 12.60
C ALA A 108 15.38 2.92 11.38
N LYS A 109 14.57 2.86 10.32
CA LYS A 109 14.73 3.66 9.10
C LYS A 109 13.40 4.33 8.76
N ASN A 110 13.41 5.67 8.69
CA ASN A 110 12.32 6.41 8.09
C ASN A 110 12.40 6.28 6.57
N CYS A 111 11.28 6.00 5.95
CA CYS A 111 11.18 5.78 4.53
C CYS A 111 10.08 6.66 3.93
N VAL A 112 10.30 7.07 2.69
CA VAL A 112 9.32 7.78 1.88
C VAL A 112 9.47 7.32 0.44
N LYS A 113 8.36 7.03 -0.22
CA LYS A 113 8.36 6.70 -1.65
C LYS A 113 7.05 7.10 -2.30
N THR A 114 7.16 7.57 -3.51
CA THR A 114 6.01 7.81 -4.38
C THR A 114 5.85 6.64 -5.32
N VAL A 115 4.64 6.09 -5.38
CA VAL A 115 4.26 5.04 -6.32
C VAL A 115 3.14 5.56 -7.22
N GLU A 116 3.15 5.14 -8.47
CA GLU A 116 2.09 5.46 -9.43
C GLU A 116 1.02 4.36 -9.36
N ILE A 117 -0.24 4.75 -9.24
CA ILE A 117 -1.37 3.82 -9.26
C ILE A 117 -1.77 3.59 -10.72
N LYS A 118 -1.64 2.34 -11.18
CA LYS A 118 -2.00 1.89 -12.53
C LYS A 118 -2.95 0.69 -12.43
N LYS A 119 -4.24 0.97 -12.29
CA LYS A 119 -5.25 -0.08 -12.15
C LYS A 119 -5.35 -0.90 -13.45
N PRO A 120 -5.17 -2.23 -13.41
CA PRO A 120 -5.34 -3.08 -14.57
C PRO A 120 -6.82 -3.14 -15.01
N ARG A 121 -7.08 -3.50 -16.28
CA ARG A 121 -8.45 -3.55 -16.83
C ARG A 121 -9.40 -4.48 -16.08
N ASN A 122 -8.86 -5.54 -15.49
CA ASN A 122 -9.59 -6.56 -14.73
C ASN A 122 -9.51 -6.33 -13.22
N PHE A 123 -9.24 -5.09 -12.79
CA PHE A 123 -9.18 -4.68 -11.40
C PHE A 123 -10.46 -5.06 -10.64
N ALA A 124 -10.30 -5.67 -9.47
CA ALA A 124 -11.39 -6.21 -8.65
C ALA A 124 -11.70 -5.41 -7.38
N GLY A 125 -11.00 -4.28 -7.17
CA GLY A 125 -11.28 -3.35 -6.05
C GLY A 125 -10.22 -3.31 -4.95
N GLY A 126 -9.28 -4.27 -4.90
CA GLY A 126 -8.23 -4.33 -3.88
C GLY A 126 -6.91 -3.73 -4.37
N ILE A 127 -6.31 -2.85 -3.55
CA ILE A 127 -4.96 -2.31 -3.75
C ILE A 127 -4.13 -2.66 -2.52
N MET A 128 -3.01 -3.34 -2.72
CA MET A 128 -2.10 -3.72 -1.66
C MET A 128 -0.78 -2.97 -1.80
N PHE A 129 -0.42 -2.19 -0.79
CA PHE A 129 0.94 -1.66 -0.65
C PHE A 129 1.78 -2.67 0.13
N TYR A 130 2.80 -3.23 -0.51
CA TYR A 130 3.69 -4.21 0.12
C TYR A 130 5.08 -3.63 0.36
N PHE A 131 5.55 -3.79 1.61
CA PHE A 131 6.79 -3.20 2.10
C PHE A 131 7.88 -4.26 2.16
N TYR A 132 9.02 -3.98 1.53
CA TYR A 132 10.19 -4.86 1.53
C TYR A 132 11.47 -4.04 1.55
N SER A 133 12.37 -4.38 2.48
CA SER A 133 13.52 -3.51 2.80
C SER A 133 13.06 -2.09 3.16
N GLY A 134 13.65 -1.05 2.62
CA GLY A 134 13.24 0.34 2.81
C GLY A 134 12.40 0.88 1.65
N THR A 135 11.74 0.01 0.90
CA THR A 135 10.93 0.38 -0.27
C THR A 135 9.51 -0.19 -0.17
N VAL A 136 8.64 0.28 -1.03
CA VAL A 136 7.25 -0.15 -1.14
C VAL A 136 6.92 -0.37 -2.61
N GLY A 137 6.16 -1.41 -2.90
CA GLY A 137 5.53 -1.65 -4.19
C GLY A 137 4.01 -1.69 -4.06
N VAL A 138 3.32 -1.83 -5.18
CA VAL A 138 1.87 -1.90 -5.26
C VAL A 138 1.45 -3.18 -5.97
N ALA A 139 0.46 -3.87 -5.42
CA ALA A 139 -0.20 -5.00 -6.06
C ALA A 139 -1.70 -4.73 -6.16
N TYR A 140 -2.31 -5.27 -7.21
CA TYR A 140 -3.70 -5.06 -7.52
C TYR A 140 -4.46 -6.37 -7.49
N GLU A 141 -5.60 -6.36 -6.85
CA GLU A 141 -6.55 -7.46 -6.94
C GLU A 141 -7.20 -7.47 -8.32
N VAL A 142 -7.15 -8.62 -8.98
CA VAL A 142 -7.62 -8.78 -10.36
C VAL A 142 -8.47 -10.03 -10.55
N ASN A 143 -9.49 -9.92 -11.39
CA ASN A 143 -10.26 -11.08 -11.83
C ASN A 143 -9.51 -11.81 -12.95
N VAL A 144 -9.27 -13.12 -12.76
CA VAL A 144 -8.59 -13.97 -13.75
C VAL A 144 -9.59 -15.00 -14.28
N LYS A 145 -9.69 -15.11 -15.61
CA LYS A 145 -10.59 -16.08 -16.27
C LYS A 145 -10.26 -17.51 -15.80
N GLY A 146 -11.28 -18.21 -15.34
CA GLY A 146 -11.16 -19.58 -14.85
C GLY A 146 -10.75 -19.72 -13.37
N LYS A 147 -10.57 -18.60 -12.65
CA LYS A 147 -10.43 -18.59 -11.19
C LYS A 147 -11.74 -18.13 -10.55
N GLU A 148 -12.12 -18.79 -9.47
CA GLU A 148 -13.32 -18.48 -8.69
C GLU A 148 -13.18 -17.18 -7.88
N PHE A 149 -11.94 -16.92 -7.40
CA PHE A 149 -11.62 -15.74 -6.60
C PHE A 149 -10.57 -14.86 -7.29
N PRO A 150 -10.62 -13.54 -7.05
CA PRO A 150 -9.56 -12.63 -7.50
C PRO A 150 -8.21 -13.02 -6.92
N VAL A 151 -7.15 -12.58 -7.59
CA VAL A 151 -5.76 -12.79 -7.16
C VAL A 151 -5.02 -11.46 -7.21
N TYR A 152 -3.93 -11.31 -6.45
CA TYR A 152 -3.07 -10.14 -6.53
C TYR A 152 -2.00 -10.29 -7.61
N VAL A 153 -1.74 -9.20 -8.34
CA VAL A 153 -0.61 -9.06 -9.27
C VAL A 153 0.16 -7.79 -8.94
N ASP A 154 1.48 -7.84 -9.07
CA ASP A 154 2.33 -6.66 -8.90
C ASP A 154 2.27 -5.70 -10.11
N GLU A 155 2.96 -4.57 -10.04
CA GLU A 155 3.02 -3.56 -11.09
C GLU A 155 3.61 -4.09 -12.42
N ASN A 156 4.30 -5.23 -12.39
CA ASN A 156 4.86 -5.90 -13.57
C ASN A 156 3.93 -7.00 -14.12
N GLY A 157 2.77 -7.19 -13.50
CA GLY A 157 1.81 -8.23 -13.86
C GLY A 157 2.16 -9.62 -13.37
N ASN A 158 3.19 -9.77 -12.51
CA ASN A 158 3.52 -11.05 -11.90
C ASN A 158 2.54 -11.36 -10.78
N PHE A 159 2.23 -12.64 -10.62
CA PHE A 159 1.46 -13.10 -9.47
C PHE A 159 2.16 -12.71 -8.16
N PHE A 160 1.40 -12.08 -7.27
CA PHE A 160 1.87 -11.65 -5.96
C PHE A 160 1.24 -12.52 -4.88
N ASP A 161 2.09 -13.23 -4.14
CA ASP A 161 1.70 -14.04 -2.99
C ASP A 161 2.38 -13.48 -1.73
N GLU A 162 1.59 -12.88 -0.84
CA GLU A 162 2.06 -12.27 0.41
C GLU A 162 2.59 -13.29 1.42
N THR A 163 2.35 -14.58 1.20
CA THR A 163 2.80 -15.68 2.06
C THR A 163 4.05 -16.38 1.53
N SER A 164 4.46 -16.06 0.29
CA SER A 164 5.56 -16.74 -0.40
C SER A 164 6.90 -16.06 -0.17
N ILE A 165 7.84 -16.85 0.39
CA ILE A 165 9.25 -16.43 0.52
C ILE A 165 9.90 -16.20 -0.86
N ASP A 166 9.45 -16.89 -1.90
CA ASP A 166 9.97 -16.72 -3.26
C ASP A 166 9.55 -15.36 -3.83
N THR A 167 8.34 -14.89 -3.52
CA THR A 167 7.93 -13.52 -3.85
C THR A 167 8.86 -12.51 -3.20
N LEU A 168 9.15 -12.64 -1.90
CA LEU A 168 10.11 -11.78 -1.22
C LEU A 168 11.50 -11.85 -1.85
N ASN A 169 12.02 -13.05 -2.12
CA ASN A 169 13.34 -13.22 -2.72
C ASN A 169 13.43 -12.56 -4.10
N ARG A 170 12.40 -12.70 -4.93
CA ARG A 170 12.32 -12.06 -6.24
C ARG A 170 12.36 -10.52 -6.12
N LEU A 171 11.58 -9.94 -5.21
CA LEU A 171 11.53 -8.51 -4.98
C LEU A 171 12.86 -7.96 -4.45
N MET A 172 13.52 -8.70 -3.56
CA MET A 172 14.78 -8.29 -2.94
C MET A 172 15.99 -8.30 -3.89
N GLN A 173 15.93 -9.02 -5.02
CA GLN A 173 17.05 -9.14 -5.96
C GLN A 173 17.52 -7.80 -6.54
N ASN A 174 16.59 -6.86 -6.73
CA ASN A 174 16.85 -5.58 -7.39
C ASN A 174 16.62 -4.37 -6.46
N VAL A 175 16.66 -4.58 -5.13
CA VAL A 175 16.51 -3.46 -4.19
C VAL A 175 17.74 -2.58 -4.25
N PRO A 176 17.61 -1.27 -4.53
CA PRO A 176 18.72 -0.32 -4.53
C PRO A 176 19.39 -0.25 -3.15
N GLU A 177 20.70 0.05 -3.12
CA GLU A 177 21.47 0.08 -1.86
C GLU A 177 20.93 1.12 -0.88
N GLU A 178 20.45 2.25 -1.36
CA GLU A 178 19.81 3.29 -0.56
C GLU A 178 18.51 2.82 0.12
N ASP A 179 17.81 1.86 -0.51
CA ASP A 179 16.58 1.27 0.01
C ASP A 179 16.86 0.09 0.95
N LEU A 180 18.09 -0.42 1.03
CA LEU A 180 18.43 -1.45 1.99
C LEU A 180 18.28 -0.93 3.43
N LEU A 181 17.76 -1.79 4.30
CA LEU A 181 17.66 -1.50 5.72
C LEU A 181 19.07 -1.40 6.34
N PRO A 182 19.32 -0.49 7.29
CA PRO A 182 20.66 -0.27 7.85
C PRO A 182 21.33 -1.55 8.37
N TRP A 183 20.57 -2.44 8.98
CA TRP A 183 21.07 -3.71 9.51
C TRP A 183 21.25 -4.81 8.46
N LYS A 184 20.78 -4.59 7.21
CA LYS A 184 21.01 -5.47 6.06
C LYS A 184 22.21 -5.04 5.20
N ARG A 185 22.67 -3.82 5.35
CA ARG A 185 23.83 -3.34 4.61
C ARG A 185 25.06 -4.13 5.04
N LYS A 186 25.81 -4.64 4.06
CA LYS A 186 27.11 -5.25 4.35
C LYS A 186 27.95 -4.17 5.03
N LYS A 187 28.42 -4.41 6.26
CA LYS A 187 29.42 -3.55 6.88
C LYS A 187 30.58 -3.48 5.89
N GLY A 188 30.86 -2.28 5.36
CA GLY A 188 31.97 -2.07 4.47
C GLY A 188 33.21 -2.67 5.09
N LYS A 189 33.98 -3.42 4.25
CA LYS A 189 35.29 -3.94 4.63
C LYS A 189 36.24 -2.78 4.85
#